data_fb0768831c8d5ad083668a2ef507cfb1
#
_entry.id   fb0768831c8d5ad083668a2ef507cfb1
#
_cell.length_a   1.000
_cell.length_b   1.000
_cell.length_c   1.000
_cell.angle_alpha   90.00
_cell.angle_beta   90.00
_cell.angle_gamma   90.00
#
_symmetry.space_group_name_H-M   'P 1'
#
loop_
_entity.id
_entity.type
_entity.pdbx_description
1 polymer ?
#
loop_
_entity_poly.entity_id
_entity_poly.type
_entity_poly.pdbx_seq_one_letter_code
_entity_poly.pdbx_strand_id
1 'polypeptide(L)'
;MQNDVSGILDEVQLERGKAFNTPIGIWGECHAVLKDKDGKIKGECRVRNLVTDIGDQYYGARAILAQGSTKTITAITNATTAVVTTSAAHGFGVGDVVTIAGVTPAGYNGKWAITAVGSATTFSIYVGTALGAGSAFGTAQSTLYPIAQGMKLGAGSTAVAKSGAGAALVTYLSGSNKAFDATFPSQVLNAGAGCVVTYKRTYAAGEATTASPITEAVLFLDFLADATSSAANTIARVLLTGIGSKGASDTLTITWTHTLLGA
;
A
#
# COMPACT_ATOMS: atom_id res chain seq x y z
N MET A 1 21.38 53.82 -21.61
CA MET A 1 21.74 52.42 -21.71
C MET A 1 20.58 51.60 -21.15
N GLN A 2 19.81 51.00 -22.03
CA GLN A 2 18.68 50.16 -21.68
C GLN A 2 19.26 48.73 -21.60
N ASN A 3 19.34 48.19 -20.41
CA ASN A 3 19.79 46.82 -20.22
C ASN A 3 18.74 45.90 -20.82
N ASP A 4 19.09 45.25 -21.93
CA ASP A 4 18.28 44.24 -22.56
C ASP A 4 18.23 42.98 -21.64
N VAL A 5 17.10 42.79 -20.95
CA VAL A 5 16.85 41.63 -20.12
C VAL A 5 16.19 40.48 -20.89
N SER A 6 16.00 40.64 -22.22
CA SER A 6 15.32 39.63 -23.04
C SER A 6 16.11 38.33 -23.14
N GLY A 7 17.45 38.43 -23.24
CA GLY A 7 18.33 37.26 -23.32
C GLY A 7 18.33 36.39 -22.04
N ILE A 8 18.20 37.02 -20.86
CA ILE A 8 18.17 36.30 -19.58
C ILE A 8 16.86 35.53 -19.41
N LEU A 9 15.75 36.11 -19.90
CA LEU A 9 14.44 35.43 -19.82
C LEU A 9 14.38 34.25 -20.80
N ASP A 10 15.01 34.34 -21.96
CA ASP A 10 15.09 33.24 -22.92
C ASP A 10 15.97 32.08 -22.42
N GLU A 11 17.12 32.39 -21.80
CA GLU A 11 17.95 31.35 -21.17
C GLU A 11 17.25 30.64 -20.02
N VAL A 12 16.55 31.40 -19.18
CA VAL A 12 15.76 30.81 -18.06
C VAL A 12 14.60 29.97 -18.59
N GLN A 13 13.99 30.35 -19.69
CA GLN A 13 12.92 29.55 -20.33
C GLN A 13 13.47 28.27 -20.96
N LEU A 14 14.65 28.35 -21.62
CA LEU A 14 15.31 27.17 -22.20
C LEU A 14 15.81 26.19 -21.14
N GLU A 15 16.34 26.67 -20.03
CA GLU A 15 16.75 25.83 -18.89
C GLU A 15 15.53 25.18 -18.21
N ARG A 16 14.42 25.91 -18.06
CA ARG A 16 13.15 25.33 -17.58
C ARG A 16 12.63 24.25 -18.53
N GLY A 17 12.67 24.46 -19.82
CA GLY A 17 12.25 23.47 -20.82
C GLY A 17 13.12 22.20 -20.80
N LYS A 18 14.40 22.31 -20.52
CA LYS A 18 15.30 21.15 -20.35
C LYS A 18 15.10 20.44 -19.02
N ALA A 19 14.83 21.17 -17.94
CA ALA A 19 14.54 20.59 -16.63
C ALA A 19 13.21 19.80 -16.63
N PHE A 20 12.22 20.20 -17.42
CA PHE A 20 10.92 19.52 -17.52
C PHE A 20 10.93 18.26 -18.39
N ASN A 21 12.00 17.93 -19.09
CA ASN A 21 12.16 16.66 -19.80
C ASN A 21 12.71 15.54 -18.89
N THR A 22 13.11 15.84 -17.68
CA THR A 22 13.36 14.82 -16.66
C THR A 22 12.00 14.41 -16.08
N PRO A 23 11.60 13.13 -16.10
CA PRO A 23 10.33 12.73 -15.53
C PRO A 23 10.34 13.05 -14.02
N ILE A 24 9.67 14.17 -13.68
CA ILE A 24 9.41 14.54 -12.28
C ILE A 24 8.25 13.67 -11.84
N GLY A 25 8.50 12.76 -10.90
CA GLY A 25 7.44 11.92 -10.38
C GLY A 25 7.92 10.58 -9.85
N ILE A 26 6.96 9.79 -9.43
CA ILE A 26 7.18 8.42 -9.01
C ILE A 26 6.90 7.53 -10.20
N TRP A 27 7.89 6.80 -10.64
CA TRP A 27 7.69 5.75 -11.63
C TRP A 27 8.08 4.39 -11.04
N GLY A 28 7.53 3.33 -11.57
CA GLY A 28 7.81 2.02 -11.05
C GLY A 28 7.79 0.94 -12.10
N GLU A 29 8.37 -0.19 -11.75
CA GLU A 29 8.41 -1.40 -12.54
C GLU A 29 7.96 -2.58 -11.70
N CYS A 30 7.16 -3.45 -12.30
CA CYS A 30 6.78 -4.73 -11.75
C CYS A 30 7.43 -5.85 -12.58
N HIS A 31 8.17 -6.71 -11.92
CA HIS A 31 8.76 -7.91 -12.50
C HIS A 31 8.15 -9.13 -11.82
N ALA A 32 7.38 -9.92 -12.56
CA ALA A 32 6.74 -11.15 -12.11
C ALA A 32 7.36 -12.36 -12.81
N VAL A 33 7.75 -13.38 -12.05
CA VAL A 33 8.35 -14.61 -12.55
C VAL A 33 7.63 -15.80 -11.94
N LEU A 34 6.98 -16.60 -12.77
CA LEU A 34 6.35 -17.87 -12.42
C LEU A 34 7.27 -19.03 -12.78
N LYS A 35 7.57 -19.90 -11.81
CA LYS A 35 8.41 -21.08 -11.98
C LYS A 35 7.63 -22.33 -11.58
N ASP A 36 7.92 -23.44 -12.26
CA ASP A 36 7.45 -24.77 -11.86
C ASP A 36 8.25 -25.32 -10.66
N LYS A 37 7.91 -26.55 -10.23
CA LYS A 37 8.57 -27.25 -9.13
C LYS A 37 10.08 -27.49 -9.33
N ASP A 38 10.54 -27.52 -10.56
CA ASP A 38 11.94 -27.77 -10.93
C ASP A 38 12.73 -26.47 -11.15
N GLY A 39 12.06 -25.30 -10.89
CA GLY A 39 12.65 -23.98 -11.03
C GLY A 39 12.66 -23.43 -12.45
N LYS A 40 12.05 -24.12 -13.43
CA LYS A 40 11.94 -23.66 -14.82
C LYS A 40 10.88 -22.55 -14.91
N ILE A 41 11.19 -21.51 -15.64
CA ILE A 41 10.27 -20.39 -15.88
C ILE A 41 9.10 -20.85 -16.75
N LYS A 42 7.88 -20.69 -16.25
CA LYS A 42 6.60 -20.91 -16.95
C LYS A 42 6.05 -19.63 -17.55
N GLY A 43 6.31 -18.51 -16.88
CA GLY A 43 5.88 -17.21 -17.33
C GLY A 43 6.70 -16.12 -16.70
N GLU A 44 6.94 -15.05 -17.44
CA GLU A 44 7.68 -13.87 -16.99
C GLU A 44 7.06 -12.62 -17.59
N CYS A 45 6.95 -11.58 -16.78
CA CYS A 45 6.44 -10.29 -17.20
C CYS A 45 7.23 -9.17 -16.52
N ARG A 46 7.70 -8.22 -17.32
CA ARG A 46 8.30 -6.99 -16.83
C ARG A 46 7.54 -5.81 -17.43
N VAL A 47 6.95 -5.00 -16.59
CA VAL A 47 6.04 -3.95 -17.03
C VAL A 47 6.13 -2.73 -16.12
N ARG A 48 6.01 -1.54 -16.71
CA ARG A 48 5.86 -0.31 -15.92
C ARG A 48 4.51 -0.32 -15.22
N ASN A 49 4.52 -0.03 -13.92
CA ASN A 49 3.29 0.12 -13.15
C ASN A 49 2.80 1.56 -13.16
N LEU A 50 1.51 1.72 -12.93
CA LEU A 50 0.92 3.01 -12.64
C LEU A 50 0.80 3.18 -11.11
N VAL A 51 1.42 4.24 -10.59
CA VAL A 51 1.16 4.73 -9.22
C VAL A 51 -0.18 5.47 -9.26
N THR A 52 -1.13 5.08 -8.42
CA THR A 52 -2.47 5.67 -8.36
C THR A 52 -2.47 7.03 -7.66
N ASP A 53 -3.59 7.74 -7.64
CA ASP A 53 -3.73 8.97 -6.84
C ASP A 53 -3.52 8.70 -5.35
N ILE A 54 -3.97 7.54 -4.87
CA ILE A 54 -3.69 7.09 -3.48
C ILE A 54 -2.22 6.79 -3.28
N GLY A 55 -1.52 6.29 -4.30
CA GLY A 55 -0.07 6.10 -4.26
C GLY A 55 0.69 7.43 -4.17
N ASP A 56 0.30 8.45 -4.91
CA ASP A 56 0.88 9.79 -4.79
C ASP A 56 0.63 10.36 -3.39
N GLN A 57 -0.59 10.22 -2.87
CA GLN A 57 -0.94 10.62 -1.50
C GLN A 57 -0.13 9.85 -0.45
N TYR A 58 0.07 8.54 -0.65
CA TYR A 58 0.88 7.70 0.24
C TYR A 58 2.30 8.23 0.38
N TYR A 59 2.97 8.52 -0.72
CA TYR A 59 4.34 9.05 -0.69
C TYR A 59 4.40 10.48 -0.17
N GLY A 60 3.46 11.34 -0.57
CA GLY A 60 3.35 12.71 -0.06
C GLY A 60 3.11 12.74 1.45
N ALA A 61 2.20 11.91 1.95
CA ALA A 61 1.91 11.80 3.37
C ALA A 61 3.12 11.30 4.18
N ARG A 62 3.91 10.39 3.63
CA ARG A 62 5.16 9.90 4.26
C ARG A 62 6.21 11.00 4.34
N ALA A 63 6.34 11.84 3.32
CA ALA A 63 7.30 12.93 3.30
C ALA A 63 7.08 13.96 4.43
N ILE A 64 5.82 14.18 4.83
CA ILE A 64 5.46 15.13 5.88
C ILE A 64 5.02 14.46 7.19
N LEU A 65 5.18 13.14 7.31
CA LEU A 65 4.70 12.34 8.46
C LEU A 65 3.22 12.60 8.79
N ALA A 66 2.38 12.71 7.75
CA ALA A 66 0.95 12.99 7.91
C ALA A 66 0.27 11.92 8.75
N GLN A 67 -0.70 12.33 9.55
CA GLN A 67 -1.54 11.42 10.31
C GLN A 67 -2.55 10.71 9.40
N GLY A 68 -2.94 9.50 9.78
CA GLY A 68 -4.04 8.79 9.13
C GLY A 68 -5.38 9.48 9.36
N SER A 69 -6.39 9.09 8.58
CA SER A 69 -7.75 9.61 8.75
C SER A 69 -8.35 9.18 10.09
N THR A 70 -9.13 10.07 10.69
CA THR A 70 -9.89 9.78 11.91
C THR A 70 -10.99 8.77 11.63
N LYS A 71 -11.14 7.76 12.50
CA LYS A 71 -12.16 6.72 12.45
C LYS A 71 -13.07 6.82 13.67
N THR A 72 -14.37 6.79 13.46
CA THR A 72 -15.33 6.77 14.56
C THR A 72 -15.33 5.39 15.21
N ILE A 73 -15.20 5.33 16.53
CA ILE A 73 -15.31 4.11 17.32
C ILE A 73 -16.79 3.83 17.61
N THR A 74 -17.20 2.58 17.50
CA THR A 74 -18.58 2.13 17.81
C THR A 74 -18.66 1.16 18.98
N ALA A 75 -17.55 0.51 19.34
CA ALA A 75 -17.46 -0.36 20.49
C ALA A 75 -16.03 -0.50 21.01
N ILE A 76 -15.88 -0.73 22.31
CA ILE A 76 -14.63 -1.17 22.95
C ILE A 76 -14.99 -2.22 23.99
N THR A 77 -14.30 -3.37 23.93
CA THR A 77 -14.53 -4.46 24.90
C THR A 77 -13.87 -4.17 26.24
N ASN A 78 -14.50 -4.65 27.32
CA ASN A 78 -13.92 -4.60 28.66
C ASN A 78 -12.94 -5.76 28.86
N ALA A 79 -11.70 -5.55 28.50
CA ALA A 79 -10.63 -6.55 28.63
C ALA A 79 -9.26 -5.87 28.78
N THR A 80 -8.29 -6.59 29.35
CA THR A 80 -6.88 -6.16 29.43
C THR A 80 -6.26 -5.89 28.05
N THR A 81 -6.62 -6.73 27.07
CA THR A 81 -6.40 -6.47 25.65
C THR A 81 -7.77 -6.16 25.06
N ALA A 82 -8.08 -4.87 24.95
CA ALA A 82 -9.37 -4.40 24.48
C ALA A 82 -9.46 -4.48 22.96
N VAL A 83 -10.58 -4.97 22.45
CA VAL A 83 -10.93 -4.91 21.02
C VAL A 83 -11.71 -3.63 20.78
N VAL A 84 -11.21 -2.81 19.86
CA VAL A 84 -11.84 -1.57 19.42
C VAL A 84 -12.51 -1.84 18.08
N THR A 85 -13.79 -1.47 17.96
CA THR A 85 -14.56 -1.56 16.70
C THR A 85 -14.79 -0.16 16.14
N THR A 86 -14.55 0.00 14.84
CA THR A 86 -14.79 1.26 14.10
C THR A 86 -16.00 1.13 13.18
N SER A 87 -16.66 2.26 12.86
CA SER A 87 -17.83 2.33 11.98
C SER A 87 -17.52 2.01 10.52
N ALA A 88 -16.25 2.12 10.11
CA ALA A 88 -15.76 1.85 8.75
C ALA A 88 -14.36 1.26 8.83
N ALA A 89 -13.87 0.72 7.72
CA ALA A 89 -12.53 0.16 7.63
C ALA A 89 -11.48 1.16 8.14
N HIS A 90 -10.66 0.71 9.10
CA HIS A 90 -9.69 1.58 9.77
C HIS A 90 -8.36 1.70 9.00
N GLY A 91 -7.94 0.66 8.28
CA GLY A 91 -6.68 0.64 7.53
C GLY A 91 -5.42 0.62 8.40
N PHE A 92 -5.54 0.32 9.71
CA PHE A 92 -4.42 0.23 10.63
C PHE A 92 -3.75 -1.15 10.55
N GLY A 93 -2.44 -1.21 10.79
CA GLY A 93 -1.66 -2.43 10.91
C GLY A 93 -1.22 -2.74 12.33
N VAL A 94 -0.78 -3.98 12.57
CA VAL A 94 -0.14 -4.36 13.84
C VAL A 94 1.16 -3.57 13.97
N GLY A 95 1.36 -2.99 15.17
CA GLY A 95 2.49 -2.11 15.46
C GLY A 95 2.26 -0.63 15.15
N ASP A 96 1.18 -0.27 14.44
CA ASP A 96 0.80 1.14 14.30
C ASP A 96 0.46 1.73 15.67
N VAL A 97 0.73 3.02 15.83
CA VAL A 97 0.31 3.77 17.01
C VAL A 97 -0.93 4.59 16.68
N VAL A 98 -2.00 4.38 17.43
CA VAL A 98 -3.24 5.14 17.30
C VAL A 98 -3.47 6.04 18.50
N THR A 99 -4.03 7.21 18.24
CA THR A 99 -4.56 8.10 19.28
C THR A 99 -6.06 7.85 19.39
N ILE A 100 -6.53 7.43 20.56
CA ILE A 100 -7.95 7.29 20.91
C ILE A 100 -8.35 8.52 21.71
N ALA A 101 -9.49 9.10 21.39
CA ALA A 101 -10.03 10.30 22.05
C ALA A 101 -11.56 10.26 22.14
N GLY A 102 -12.11 10.84 23.23
CA GLY A 102 -13.55 10.98 23.42
C GLY A 102 -14.27 9.71 23.88
N VAL A 103 -13.54 8.72 24.40
CA VAL A 103 -14.10 7.47 24.92
C VAL A 103 -14.32 7.56 26.43
N THR A 104 -15.41 6.96 26.91
CA THR A 104 -15.70 6.73 28.33
C THR A 104 -15.75 5.23 28.58
N PRO A 105 -15.03 4.65 29.56
CA PRO A 105 -14.13 5.29 30.53
C PRO A 105 -12.91 5.99 29.91
N ALA A 106 -12.47 7.07 30.55
CA ALA A 106 -11.36 7.91 30.05
C ALA A 106 -10.01 7.17 29.92
N GLY A 107 -9.83 6.06 30.62
CA GLY A 107 -8.61 5.22 30.56
C GLY A 107 -8.33 4.64 29.17
N TYR A 108 -9.30 4.61 28.27
CA TYR A 108 -9.07 4.21 26.87
C TYR A 108 -8.48 5.33 26.03
N ASN A 109 -8.58 6.59 26.47
CA ASN A 109 -8.05 7.72 25.72
C ASN A 109 -6.52 7.79 25.85
N GLY A 110 -5.86 8.13 24.75
CA GLY A 110 -4.40 8.23 24.70
C GLY A 110 -3.82 7.58 23.47
N LYS A 111 -2.50 7.34 23.49
CA LYS A 111 -1.76 6.69 22.41
C LYS A 111 -1.55 5.21 22.74
N TRP A 112 -1.92 4.35 21.80
CA TRP A 112 -1.85 2.90 21.95
C TRP A 112 -1.18 2.26 20.76
N ALA A 113 -0.31 1.29 21.01
CA ALA A 113 0.19 0.41 19.95
C ALA A 113 -0.88 -0.65 19.64
N ILE A 114 -1.13 -0.90 18.36
CA ILE A 114 -2.02 -1.96 17.91
C ILE A 114 -1.31 -3.30 18.07
N THR A 115 -1.88 -4.19 18.86
CA THR A 115 -1.33 -5.51 19.15
C THR A 115 -1.85 -6.60 18.21
N ALA A 116 -3.05 -6.42 17.66
CA ALA A 116 -3.66 -7.32 16.69
C ALA A 116 -4.67 -6.57 15.82
N VAL A 117 -4.88 -7.06 14.60
CA VAL A 117 -5.95 -6.62 13.69
C VAL A 117 -6.84 -7.81 13.41
N GLY A 118 -8.07 -7.78 13.92
CA GLY A 118 -9.02 -8.89 13.82
C GLY A 118 -9.83 -8.87 12.52
N SER A 119 -10.13 -7.67 11.99
CA SER A 119 -10.85 -7.46 10.74
C SER A 119 -10.55 -6.06 10.19
N ALA A 120 -11.16 -5.71 9.05
CA ALA A 120 -11.07 -4.35 8.51
C ALA A 120 -11.58 -3.26 9.48
N THR A 121 -12.50 -3.63 10.39
CA THR A 121 -13.14 -2.71 11.34
C THR A 121 -12.78 -2.97 12.79
N THR A 122 -11.93 -3.94 13.11
CA THR A 122 -11.56 -4.28 14.51
C THR A 122 -10.05 -4.38 14.68
N PHE A 123 -9.54 -3.74 15.73
CA PHE A 123 -8.16 -3.85 16.17
C PHE A 123 -8.08 -3.98 17.69
N SER A 124 -6.97 -4.47 18.22
CA SER A 124 -6.73 -4.67 19.64
C SER A 124 -5.64 -3.73 20.16
N ILE A 125 -5.86 -3.24 21.38
CA ILE A 125 -4.90 -2.45 22.15
C ILE A 125 -4.70 -3.10 23.52
N TYR A 126 -3.50 -2.98 24.09
CA TYR A 126 -3.22 -3.46 25.44
C TYR A 126 -3.35 -2.31 26.44
N VAL A 127 -4.37 -2.35 27.29
CA VAL A 127 -4.67 -1.30 28.29
C VAL A 127 -4.22 -1.67 29.72
N GLY A 128 -3.64 -2.86 29.90
CA GLY A 128 -3.06 -3.30 31.19
C GLY A 128 -4.08 -3.83 32.20
N THR A 129 -5.27 -3.24 32.27
CA THR A 129 -6.37 -3.67 33.16
C THR A 129 -7.71 -3.49 32.45
N ALA A 130 -8.71 -4.26 32.82
CA ALA A 130 -10.08 -4.06 32.36
C ALA A 130 -10.64 -2.72 32.91
N LEU A 131 -10.97 -1.79 32.04
CA LEU A 131 -11.36 -0.43 32.40
C LEU A 131 -12.88 -0.20 32.52
N GLY A 132 -13.67 -1.25 32.25
CA GLY A 132 -15.12 -1.18 32.08
C GLY A 132 -15.51 -1.14 30.59
N ALA A 133 -16.76 -1.53 30.29
CA ALA A 133 -17.28 -1.43 28.93
C ALA A 133 -17.38 0.03 28.50
N GLY A 134 -17.07 0.33 27.24
CA GLY A 134 -17.25 1.65 26.66
C GLY A 134 -18.73 2.05 26.71
N SER A 135 -19.03 3.26 27.19
CA SER A 135 -20.39 3.82 27.26
C SER A 135 -20.57 5.06 26.39
N ALA A 136 -19.48 5.77 26.06
CA ALA A 136 -19.43 6.78 25.03
C ALA A 136 -18.23 6.47 24.12
N PHE A 137 -18.42 6.61 22.83
CA PHE A 137 -17.41 6.27 21.84
C PHE A 137 -16.98 7.51 21.09
N GLY A 138 -15.69 7.67 20.94
CA GLY A 138 -15.07 8.80 20.26
C GLY A 138 -14.42 8.36 18.95
N THR A 139 -13.15 8.65 18.82
CA THR A 139 -12.40 8.44 17.57
C THR A 139 -11.08 7.74 17.81
N ALA A 140 -10.61 7.02 16.80
CA ALA A 140 -9.25 6.52 16.69
C ALA A 140 -8.58 7.12 15.44
N GLN A 141 -7.34 7.57 15.58
CA GLN A 141 -6.56 8.14 14.48
C GLN A 141 -5.14 7.58 14.53
N SER A 142 -4.67 7.01 13.42
CA SER A 142 -3.27 6.62 13.33
C SER A 142 -2.36 7.84 13.40
N THR A 143 -1.27 7.74 14.15
CA THR A 143 -0.27 8.80 14.24
C THR A 143 0.54 8.96 12.95
N LEU A 144 0.47 7.96 12.07
CA LEU A 144 1.08 7.98 10.74
C LEU A 144 0.06 7.56 9.69
N TYR A 145 0.23 8.05 8.46
CA TYR A 145 -0.55 7.57 7.31
C TYR A 145 -0.34 6.06 7.15
N PRO A 146 -1.39 5.27 6.78
CA PRO A 146 -1.29 3.82 6.67
C PRO A 146 -0.10 3.36 5.83
N ILE A 147 0.52 2.25 6.22
CA ILE A 147 1.61 1.63 5.46
C ILE A 147 1.07 0.66 4.41
N ALA A 148 1.88 0.42 3.37
CA ALA A 148 1.61 -0.66 2.43
C ALA A 148 1.58 -2.01 3.16
N GLN A 149 0.49 -2.76 3.01
CA GLN A 149 0.26 -4.01 3.74
C GLN A 149 0.79 -5.24 3.00
N GLY A 150 0.80 -5.22 1.68
CA GLY A 150 1.21 -6.37 0.88
C GLY A 150 0.81 -6.27 -0.58
N MET A 151 0.69 -7.44 -1.22
CA MET A 151 0.26 -7.59 -2.60
C MET A 151 -0.98 -8.48 -2.69
N LYS A 152 -1.85 -8.17 -3.65
CA LYS A 152 -2.98 -9.01 -4.08
C LYS A 152 -2.89 -9.23 -5.58
N LEU A 153 -3.33 -10.40 -6.02
CA LEU A 153 -3.36 -10.79 -7.43
C LEU A 153 -4.80 -10.88 -7.93
N GLY A 154 -4.96 -10.68 -9.22
CA GLY A 154 -6.25 -10.77 -9.86
C GLY A 154 -6.17 -11.31 -11.29
N ALA A 155 -7.36 -11.55 -11.84
CA ALA A 155 -7.59 -11.99 -13.22
C ALA A 155 -8.32 -10.90 -14.04
N GLY A 156 -8.32 -9.65 -13.59
CA GLY A 156 -8.94 -8.54 -14.29
C GLY A 156 -8.11 -8.04 -15.46
N SER A 157 -8.79 -7.42 -16.44
CA SER A 157 -8.18 -6.87 -17.66
C SER A 157 -8.51 -5.39 -17.88
N THR A 158 -9.22 -4.75 -16.95
CA THR A 158 -9.54 -3.32 -17.03
C THR A 158 -8.24 -2.50 -17.12
N ALA A 159 -8.16 -1.59 -18.07
CA ALA A 159 -6.99 -0.73 -18.24
C ALA A 159 -6.64 0.03 -16.96
N VAL A 160 -5.35 0.13 -16.65
CA VAL A 160 -4.90 0.85 -15.45
C VAL A 160 -5.18 2.34 -15.57
N ALA A 161 -5.61 2.95 -14.46
CA ALA A 161 -5.89 4.38 -14.35
C ALA A 161 -5.49 4.90 -12.98
N LYS A 162 -5.34 6.22 -12.84
CA LYS A 162 -4.98 6.88 -11.57
C LYS A 162 -6.07 6.72 -10.50
N SER A 163 -7.34 6.59 -10.92
CA SER A 163 -8.51 6.50 -10.05
C SER A 163 -9.60 5.62 -10.66
N GLY A 164 -10.71 5.41 -9.94
CA GLY A 164 -11.84 4.60 -10.38
C GLY A 164 -11.50 3.11 -10.53
N ALA A 165 -12.25 2.40 -11.37
CA ALA A 165 -12.09 0.96 -11.56
C ALA A 165 -10.68 0.56 -12.06
N GLY A 166 -10.03 1.43 -12.84
CA GLY A 166 -8.67 1.20 -13.33
C GLY A 166 -7.58 1.31 -12.25
N ALA A 167 -7.89 1.85 -11.07
CA ALA A 167 -7.01 1.90 -9.92
C ALA A 167 -7.30 0.79 -8.89
N ALA A 168 -8.42 0.08 -9.00
CA ALA A 168 -8.83 -0.98 -8.09
C ALA A 168 -8.36 -2.36 -8.55
N LEU A 169 -8.26 -3.32 -7.63
CA LEU A 169 -8.21 -4.74 -7.98
C LEU A 169 -9.58 -5.15 -8.53
N VAL A 170 -9.64 -5.58 -9.79
CA VAL A 170 -10.90 -5.83 -10.49
C VAL A 170 -11.46 -7.23 -10.22
N THR A 171 -10.61 -8.25 -10.34
CA THR A 171 -11.02 -9.65 -10.14
C THR A 171 -10.02 -10.35 -9.22
N TYR A 172 -10.32 -10.40 -7.94
CA TYR A 172 -9.46 -11.01 -6.94
C TYR A 172 -9.27 -12.52 -7.14
N LEU A 173 -8.03 -12.97 -7.03
CA LEU A 173 -7.66 -14.39 -6.98
C LEU A 173 -7.50 -14.85 -5.53
N SER A 174 -8.29 -15.85 -5.13
CA SER A 174 -8.36 -16.34 -3.76
C SER A 174 -6.98 -16.73 -3.20
N GLY A 175 -6.73 -16.34 -1.95
CA GLY A 175 -5.49 -16.64 -1.22
C GLY A 175 -4.26 -15.84 -1.67
N SER A 176 -4.45 -14.84 -2.56
CA SER A 176 -3.35 -14.00 -3.05
C SER A 176 -3.05 -12.78 -2.18
N ASN A 177 -3.89 -12.48 -1.19
CA ASN A 177 -3.73 -11.39 -0.22
C ASN A 177 -2.61 -11.73 0.77
N LYS A 178 -1.39 -11.37 0.45
CA LYS A 178 -0.20 -11.71 1.24
C LYS A 178 0.63 -10.48 1.59
N ALA A 179 1.16 -10.47 2.83
CA ALA A 179 2.17 -9.52 3.24
C ALA A 179 3.44 -9.66 2.39
N PHE A 180 4.28 -8.65 2.37
CA PHE A 180 5.58 -8.74 1.72
C PHE A 180 6.47 -9.81 2.35
N ASP A 181 7.47 -10.27 1.60
CA ASP A 181 8.53 -11.12 2.14
C ASP A 181 9.27 -10.38 3.27
N ALA A 182 9.89 -11.13 4.19
CA ALA A 182 10.70 -10.55 5.26
C ALA A 182 11.73 -9.57 4.69
N THR A 183 11.99 -8.47 5.43
CA THR A 183 12.88 -7.36 5.02
C THR A 183 12.35 -6.44 3.92
N PHE A 184 11.16 -6.69 3.38
CA PHE A 184 10.50 -5.80 2.42
C PHE A 184 9.26 -5.13 3.05
N PRO A 185 8.93 -3.90 2.62
CA PRO A 185 9.62 -3.10 1.62
C PRO A 185 11.01 -2.64 2.09
N SER A 186 11.96 -2.56 1.17
CA SER A 186 13.31 -2.06 1.39
C SER A 186 13.55 -0.80 0.55
N GLN A 187 14.55 0.01 0.92
CA GLN A 187 14.94 1.17 0.12
C GLN A 187 16.44 1.22 -0.13
N VAL A 188 16.81 1.77 -1.27
CA VAL A 188 18.21 2.08 -1.63
C VAL A 188 18.26 3.49 -2.21
N LEU A 189 19.15 4.33 -1.67
CA LEU A 189 19.45 5.63 -2.24
C LEU A 189 20.54 5.46 -3.31
N ASN A 190 20.21 5.73 -4.55
CA ASN A 190 21.15 5.80 -5.66
C ASN A 190 21.53 7.27 -5.87
N ALA A 191 22.73 7.63 -5.43
CA ALA A 191 23.21 9.02 -5.51
C ALA A 191 23.11 9.55 -6.95
N GLY A 192 22.41 10.65 -7.13
CA GLY A 192 22.15 11.27 -8.44
C GLY A 192 21.06 10.60 -9.29
N ALA A 193 20.45 9.51 -8.83
CA ALA A 193 19.41 8.78 -9.57
C ALA A 193 18.11 8.56 -8.80
N GLY A 194 18.03 9.06 -7.55
CA GLY A 194 16.84 8.98 -6.70
C GLY A 194 16.85 7.82 -5.71
N CYS A 195 15.77 7.69 -4.96
CA CYS A 195 15.56 6.62 -3.99
C CYS A 195 14.68 5.53 -4.60
N VAL A 196 15.13 4.29 -4.56
CA VAL A 196 14.34 3.14 -5.04
C VAL A 196 13.75 2.40 -3.84
N VAL A 197 12.43 2.32 -3.78
CA VAL A 197 11.67 1.49 -2.83
C VAL A 197 11.31 0.20 -3.52
N THR A 198 11.72 -0.93 -2.92
CA THR A 198 11.44 -2.27 -3.45
C THR A 198 10.43 -2.98 -2.57
N TYR A 199 9.37 -3.47 -3.17
CA TYR A 199 8.37 -4.36 -2.58
C TYR A 199 8.55 -5.74 -3.20
N LYS A 200 8.56 -6.79 -2.39
CA LYS A 200 8.70 -8.15 -2.89
C LYS A 200 7.72 -9.08 -2.19
N ARG A 201 7.12 -9.95 -2.98
CA ARG A 201 6.35 -11.08 -2.48
C ARG A 201 6.62 -12.33 -3.30
N THR A 202 6.94 -13.42 -2.59
CA THR A 202 7.07 -14.76 -3.14
C THR A 202 5.88 -15.60 -2.71
N TYR A 203 5.01 -15.92 -3.64
CA TYR A 203 3.91 -16.87 -3.45
C TYR A 203 4.47 -18.28 -3.62
N ALA A 204 4.69 -18.96 -2.51
CA ALA A 204 5.25 -20.30 -2.47
C ALA A 204 4.29 -21.36 -3.07
N ALA A 205 4.74 -22.59 -3.15
CA ALA A 205 3.88 -23.74 -3.46
C ALA A 205 2.69 -23.77 -2.49
N GLY A 206 1.49 -24.02 -3.01
CA GLY A 206 0.22 -24.01 -2.26
C GLY A 206 -0.39 -22.64 -2.04
N GLU A 207 0.35 -21.53 -2.21
CA GLU A 207 -0.20 -20.18 -2.06
C GLU A 207 -0.73 -19.63 -3.39
N ALA A 208 -1.85 -18.90 -3.35
CA ALA A 208 -2.47 -18.24 -4.52
C ALA A 208 -2.61 -19.20 -5.73
N THR A 209 -2.90 -20.48 -5.47
CA THR A 209 -3.13 -21.48 -6.53
C THR A 209 -4.40 -21.13 -7.29
N THR A 210 -4.30 -21.06 -8.61
CA THR A 210 -5.39 -20.65 -9.48
C THR A 210 -5.34 -21.33 -10.84
N ALA A 211 -6.52 -21.71 -11.37
CA ALA A 211 -6.66 -22.15 -12.76
C ALA A 211 -6.78 -20.95 -13.73
N SER A 212 -7.17 -19.78 -13.22
CA SER A 212 -7.27 -18.57 -14.03
C SER A 212 -5.89 -17.96 -14.26
N PRO A 213 -5.62 -17.38 -15.43
CA PRO A 213 -4.40 -16.60 -15.64
C PRO A 213 -4.31 -15.43 -14.65
N ILE A 214 -3.11 -15.19 -14.16
CA ILE A 214 -2.82 -14.01 -13.35
C ILE A 214 -2.55 -12.85 -14.29
N THR A 215 -3.45 -11.87 -14.34
CA THR A 215 -3.41 -10.76 -15.28
C THR A 215 -3.29 -9.40 -14.62
N GLU A 216 -3.44 -9.31 -13.29
CA GLU A 216 -3.24 -8.07 -12.55
C GLU A 216 -2.61 -8.31 -11.18
N ALA A 217 -1.93 -7.29 -10.68
CA ALA A 217 -1.43 -7.21 -9.31
C ALA A 217 -1.62 -5.80 -8.77
N VAL A 218 -1.76 -5.69 -7.43
CA VAL A 218 -1.86 -4.42 -6.72
C VAL A 218 -0.98 -4.40 -5.48
N LEU A 219 -0.45 -3.20 -5.16
CA LEU A 219 0.05 -2.84 -3.83
C LEU A 219 -1.08 -2.12 -3.09
N PHE A 220 -1.34 -2.48 -1.84
CA PHE A 220 -2.54 -2.01 -1.13
C PHE A 220 -2.25 -1.53 0.30
N LEU A 221 -3.17 -0.70 0.82
CA LEU A 221 -3.16 -0.12 2.17
C LEU A 221 -4.19 -0.76 3.11
N ASP A 222 -5.20 -1.45 2.59
CA ASP A 222 -6.32 -1.97 3.36
C ASP A 222 -5.95 -3.22 4.19
N PHE A 223 -6.92 -3.76 4.91
CA PHE A 223 -6.72 -4.93 5.74
C PHE A 223 -6.24 -6.13 4.92
N LEU A 224 -5.19 -6.80 5.40
CA LEU A 224 -4.55 -7.89 4.65
C LEU A 224 -5.51 -9.04 4.33
N ALA A 225 -6.45 -9.35 5.20
CA ALA A 225 -7.41 -10.44 4.98
C ALA A 225 -8.56 -10.08 4.02
N ASP A 226 -8.72 -8.82 3.61
CA ASP A 226 -9.77 -8.43 2.67
C ASP A 226 -9.50 -9.03 1.28
N ALA A 227 -10.53 -9.63 0.70
CA ALA A 227 -10.48 -10.25 -0.62
C ALA A 227 -10.54 -9.25 -1.79
N THR A 228 -10.55 -7.95 -1.50
CA THR A 228 -10.62 -6.89 -2.52
C THR A 228 -9.65 -5.78 -2.19
N SER A 229 -9.37 -4.91 -3.15
CA SER A 229 -8.71 -3.63 -2.90
C SER A 229 -9.38 -2.58 -3.78
N SER A 230 -10.06 -1.63 -3.13
CA SER A 230 -10.71 -0.53 -3.82
C SER A 230 -9.67 0.47 -4.35
N ALA A 231 -10.09 1.36 -5.24
CA ALA A 231 -9.23 2.45 -5.71
C ALA A 231 -8.72 3.34 -4.55
N ALA A 232 -9.52 3.49 -3.47
CA ALA A 232 -9.14 4.27 -2.29
C ALA A 232 -8.05 3.61 -1.43
N ASN A 233 -7.76 2.33 -1.64
CA ASN A 233 -6.79 1.55 -0.88
C ASN A 233 -5.64 0.99 -1.73
N THR A 234 -5.60 1.30 -3.01
CA THR A 234 -4.59 0.79 -3.94
C THR A 234 -3.52 1.84 -4.21
N ILE A 235 -2.29 1.56 -3.80
CA ILE A 235 -1.11 2.42 -4.01
C ILE A 235 -0.69 2.38 -5.49
N ALA A 236 -0.64 1.19 -6.05
CA ALA A 236 -0.23 0.97 -7.43
C ALA A 236 -0.90 -0.27 -8.00
N ARG A 237 -1.18 -0.25 -9.29
CA ARG A 237 -1.75 -1.36 -10.04
C ARG A 237 -0.99 -1.60 -11.33
N VAL A 238 -0.95 -2.85 -11.75
CA VAL A 238 -0.33 -3.27 -12.99
C VAL A 238 -1.17 -4.35 -13.67
N LEU A 239 -1.16 -4.36 -15.00
CA LEU A 239 -1.58 -5.52 -15.80
C LEU A 239 -0.35 -6.36 -16.14
N LEU A 240 -0.46 -7.66 -15.86
CA LEU A 240 0.57 -8.65 -16.14
C LEU A 240 0.17 -9.43 -17.40
N THR A 241 1.13 -9.66 -18.28
CA THR A 241 0.93 -10.44 -19.50
C THR A 241 1.84 -11.68 -19.50
N GLY A 242 1.36 -12.81 -20.01
CA GLY A 242 2.17 -14.01 -20.19
C GLY A 242 2.54 -14.76 -18.91
N ILE A 243 2.00 -14.41 -17.73
CA ILE A 243 2.27 -15.14 -16.49
C ILE A 243 1.56 -16.50 -16.49
N GLY A 244 0.31 -16.56 -16.94
CA GLY A 244 -0.50 -17.78 -16.91
C GLY A 244 -1.06 -18.11 -15.54
N SER A 245 -1.52 -19.34 -15.36
CA SER A 245 -2.09 -19.85 -14.12
C SER A 245 -0.99 -20.42 -13.20
N LYS A 246 -1.15 -20.25 -11.88
CA LYS A 246 -0.23 -20.79 -10.88
C LYS A 246 -0.77 -22.09 -10.31
N GLY A 247 -0.14 -23.21 -10.65
CA GLY A 247 -0.41 -24.53 -10.07
C GLY A 247 0.04 -24.64 -8.62
N ALA A 248 -0.41 -25.71 -7.95
CA ALA A 248 -0.14 -25.91 -6.52
C ALA A 248 1.36 -26.07 -6.18
N SER A 249 2.17 -26.58 -7.09
CA SER A 249 3.62 -26.76 -6.92
C SER A 249 4.46 -25.62 -7.47
N ASP A 250 3.82 -24.61 -8.12
CA ASP A 250 4.53 -23.49 -8.71
C ASP A 250 4.88 -22.43 -7.66
N THR A 251 5.89 -21.65 -7.94
CA THR A 251 6.30 -20.46 -7.17
C THR A 251 6.20 -19.24 -8.05
N LEU A 252 5.49 -18.18 -7.58
CA LEU A 252 5.44 -16.88 -8.25
C LEU A 252 6.17 -15.85 -7.39
N THR A 253 7.18 -15.21 -7.94
CA THR A 253 7.84 -14.07 -7.30
C THR A 253 7.50 -12.79 -8.04
N ILE A 254 7.02 -11.79 -7.31
CA ILE A 254 6.80 -10.43 -7.81
C ILE A 254 7.75 -9.50 -7.07
N THR A 255 8.60 -8.82 -7.83
CA THR A 255 9.44 -7.72 -7.37
C THR A 255 8.91 -6.43 -7.99
N TRP A 256 8.58 -5.47 -7.16
CA TRP A 256 7.97 -4.21 -7.56
C TRP A 256 8.82 -3.05 -7.04
N THR A 257 9.25 -2.17 -7.92
CA THR A 257 10.07 -1.02 -7.55
C THR A 257 9.31 0.28 -7.80
N HIS A 258 9.44 1.23 -6.89
CA HIS A 258 9.09 2.62 -7.11
C HIS A 258 10.34 3.48 -6.99
N THR A 259 10.66 4.22 -8.01
CA THR A 259 11.75 5.18 -8.01
C THR A 259 11.19 6.56 -7.70
N LEU A 260 11.66 7.13 -6.61
CA LEU A 260 11.35 8.48 -6.16
C LEU A 260 12.45 9.39 -6.71
N LEU A 261 12.12 10.17 -7.74
CA LEU A 261 13.07 11.12 -8.31
C LEU A 261 12.97 12.41 -7.52
N GLY A 262 14.08 12.81 -6.90
CA GLY A 262 14.27 14.18 -6.43
C GLY A 262 14.39 15.10 -7.66
N ALA A 263 13.87 16.31 -7.54
CA ALA A 263 14.09 17.35 -8.53
C ALA A 263 15.53 17.86 -8.49
#